data_894fc879eba501e1a10e2b3516dde668
#
_entry.id   894fc879eba501e1a10e2b3516dde668
#
_cell.length_a   1.000
_cell.length_b   1.000
_cell.length_c   1.000
_cell.angle_alpha   90.00
_cell.angle_beta   90.00
_cell.angle_gamma   90.00
#
_symmetry.space_group_name_H-M   'P 1'
#
loop_
_entity.id
_entity.type
_entity.pdbx_description
1 polymer ?
#
loop_
_entity_poly.entity_id
_entity_poly.type
_entity_poly.pdbx_seq_one_letter_code
_entity_poly.pdbx_strand_id
1 'polypeptide(L)' 'ARRAKALKEAKRIEGLIVPLKQQGKSLRVICDVLNNSGITTSKGRSFYPSKVSRTLSLLEVA' A
#
# COMPACT_ATOMS: atom_id res chain seq x y z
N ALA A 1 12.33 -4.79 14.27
CA ALA A 1 11.89 -3.41 14.41
C ALA A 1 10.65 -3.15 13.57
N ARG A 2 9.81 -2.22 14.04
CA ARG A 2 8.54 -1.92 13.38
C ARG A 2 8.72 -1.39 11.96
N ARG A 3 9.75 -0.60 11.74
CA ARG A 3 10.03 -0.03 10.42
C ARG A 3 10.38 -1.10 9.40
N ALA A 4 11.14 -2.09 9.80
CA ALA A 4 11.54 -3.17 8.91
C ALA A 4 10.31 -3.96 8.44
N LYS A 5 9.38 -4.25 9.35
CA LYS A 5 8.14 -4.95 9.00
C LYS A 5 7.27 -4.13 8.07
N ALA A 6 7.10 -2.85 8.37
CA ALA A 6 6.28 -1.96 7.56
C ALA A 6 6.86 -1.80 6.16
N LEU A 7 8.17 -1.64 6.05
CA LEU A 7 8.85 -1.52 4.76
C LEU A 7 8.72 -2.80 3.94
N LYS A 8 8.86 -3.95 4.59
CA LYS A 8 8.72 -5.24 3.93
C LYS A 8 7.32 -5.42 3.36
N GLU A 9 6.31 -5.05 4.13
CA GLU A 9 4.93 -5.08 3.67
C GLU A 9 4.70 -4.11 2.52
N ALA A 10 5.26 -2.91 2.61
CA ALA A 10 5.17 -1.92 1.55
C ALA A 10 5.77 -2.44 0.24
N LYS A 11 6.90 -3.10 0.32
CA LYS A 11 7.56 -3.65 -0.87
C LYS A 11 6.77 -4.78 -1.51
N ARG A 12 6.00 -5.53 -0.73
CA ARG A 12 5.17 -6.60 -1.28
C ARG A 12 4.13 -6.07 -2.26
N ILE A 13 3.57 -4.91 -1.98
CA ILE A 13 2.50 -4.32 -2.78
C ILE A 13 3.01 -3.18 -3.67
N GLU A 14 4.30 -2.90 -3.62
CA GLU A 14 4.91 -1.82 -4.41
C GLU A 14 4.56 -1.92 -5.89
N GLY A 15 4.67 -3.11 -6.46
CA GLY A 15 4.39 -3.34 -7.87
C GLY A 15 2.95 -3.06 -8.27
N LEU A 16 2.04 -3.00 -7.29
CA LEU A 16 0.64 -2.68 -7.55
C LEU A 16 0.33 -1.21 -7.31
N ILE A 17 0.79 -0.67 -6.19
CA ILE A 17 0.39 0.68 -5.78
C ILE A 17 1.18 1.78 -6.47
N VAL A 18 2.47 1.56 -6.75
CA VAL A 18 3.29 2.59 -7.38
C VAL A 18 2.79 2.95 -8.78
N PRO A 19 2.51 1.97 -9.67
CA PRO A 19 1.95 2.30 -10.99
C PRO A 19 0.62 3.04 -10.89
N LEU A 20 -0.25 2.65 -9.95
CA LEU A 20 -1.53 3.34 -9.76
C LEU A 20 -1.33 4.78 -9.33
N LYS A 21 -0.37 5.01 -8.44
CA LYS A 21 -0.05 6.36 -8.00
C LYS A 21 0.51 7.20 -9.14
N GLN A 22 1.35 6.61 -9.96
CA GLN A 22 1.93 7.29 -11.12
C GLN A 22 0.88 7.65 -12.16
N GLN A 23 -0.19 6.87 -12.24
CA GLN A 23 -1.31 7.15 -13.12
C GLN A 23 -2.23 8.25 -12.58
N GLY A 24 -1.95 8.76 -11.40
CA GLY A 24 -2.76 9.79 -10.78
C GLY A 24 -4.00 9.26 -10.05
N LYS A 25 -4.04 7.97 -9.76
CA LYS A 25 -5.17 7.38 -9.03
C LYS A 25 -5.19 7.88 -7.59
N SER A 26 -6.40 8.09 -7.07
CA SER A 26 -6.55 8.51 -5.68
C SER A 26 -6.24 7.37 -4.72
N LEU A 27 -5.98 7.71 -3.46
CA LEU A 27 -5.73 6.70 -2.43
C LEU A 27 -6.92 5.73 -2.30
N ARG A 28 -8.12 6.27 -2.45
CA ARG A 28 -9.33 5.46 -2.36
C ARG A 28 -9.38 4.40 -3.46
N VAL A 29 -9.03 4.80 -4.69
CA VAL A 29 -9.00 3.87 -5.83
C VAL A 29 -7.94 2.80 -5.60
N ILE A 30 -6.78 3.19 -5.09
CA ILE A 30 -5.71 2.24 -4.79
C ILE A 30 -6.18 1.22 -3.74
N CYS A 31 -6.86 1.69 -2.70
CA CYS A 31 -7.44 0.81 -1.69
C CYS A 31 -8.42 -0.18 -2.31
N ASP A 32 -9.30 0.30 -3.18
CA ASP A 32 -10.28 -0.56 -3.83
C ASP A 32 -9.61 -1.64 -4.66
N VAL A 33 -8.57 -1.28 -5.39
CA VAL A 33 -7.82 -2.25 -6.19
C VAL A 33 -7.19 -3.32 -5.30
N LEU A 34 -6.56 -2.91 -4.20
CA LEU A 34 -5.94 -3.85 -3.28
C LEU A 34 -6.97 -4.79 -2.67
N ASN A 35 -8.09 -4.24 -2.21
CA ASN A 35 -9.13 -5.04 -1.57
C ASN A 35 -9.80 -5.99 -2.57
N ASN A 36 -10.04 -5.54 -3.78
CA ASN A 36 -10.64 -6.37 -4.83
C ASN A 36 -9.71 -7.48 -5.28
N SER A 37 -8.40 -7.26 -5.17
CA SER A 37 -7.40 -8.28 -5.51
C SER A 37 -7.19 -9.30 -4.39
N GLY A 38 -7.89 -9.13 -3.28
CA GLY A 38 -7.74 -10.02 -2.13
C GLY A 38 -6.49 -9.79 -1.32
N ILE A 39 -5.84 -8.65 -1.52
CA ILE A 39 -4.64 -8.30 -0.78
C ILE A 39 -5.04 -7.67 0.54
N THR A 40 -4.47 -8.16 1.63
CA THR A 40 -4.76 -7.65 2.97
C THR A 40 -3.48 -7.13 3.63
N THR A 41 -3.66 -6.41 4.73
CA THR A 41 -2.53 -5.99 5.55
C THR A 41 -1.90 -7.21 6.21
N SER A 42 -0.73 -7.03 6.82
CA SER A 42 -0.06 -8.12 7.52
C SER A 42 -0.91 -8.75 8.63
N LYS A 43 -1.91 -8.00 9.12
CA LYS A 43 -2.83 -8.50 10.15
C LYS A 43 -4.11 -9.08 9.57
N GLY A 44 -4.18 -9.23 8.25
CA GLY A 44 -5.34 -9.78 7.58
C GLY A 44 -6.52 -8.82 7.45
N ARG A 45 -6.28 -7.53 7.60
CA ARG A 45 -7.33 -6.51 7.50
C ARG A 45 -7.33 -5.84 6.13
N SER A 46 -8.45 -5.22 5.79
CA SER A 46 -8.59 -4.47 4.55
C SER A 46 -7.71 -3.22 4.56
N PHE A 47 -7.29 -2.81 3.39
CA PHE A 47 -6.58 -1.55 3.25
C PHE A 47 -7.55 -0.37 3.32
N TYR A 48 -7.06 0.76 3.77
CA TYR A 48 -7.82 2.01 3.86
C TYR A 48 -6.90 3.16 3.45
N PRO A 49 -7.45 4.33 3.07
CA PRO A 49 -6.63 5.41 2.49
C PRO A 49 -5.44 5.84 3.32
N SER A 50 -5.62 5.95 4.64
CA SER A 50 -4.50 6.33 5.52
C SER A 50 -3.37 5.31 5.49
N LYS A 51 -3.72 4.03 5.43
CA LYS A 51 -2.72 2.96 5.37
C LYS A 51 -1.95 3.02 4.06
N VAL A 52 -2.65 3.23 2.95
CA VAL A 52 -2.02 3.34 1.63
C VAL A 52 -1.09 4.55 1.58
N SER A 53 -1.54 5.68 2.11
CA SER A 53 -0.73 6.89 2.16
C SER A 53 0.57 6.65 2.92
N ARG A 54 0.47 6.01 4.08
CA ARG A 54 1.65 5.68 4.90
C ARG A 54 2.59 4.73 4.16
N THR A 55 2.03 3.73 3.48
CA THR A 55 2.81 2.77 2.71
C THR A 55 3.56 3.47 1.59
N LEU A 56 2.91 4.36 0.87
CA LEU A 56 3.56 5.12 -0.20
C LEU A 56 4.69 6.00 0.34
N SER A 57 4.48 6.61 1.50
CA SER A 57 5.52 7.43 2.13
C SER A 57 6.74 6.60 2.47
N LEU A 58 6.54 5.38 2.95
CA LEU A 58 7.64 4.46 3.25
C LEU A 58 8.43 4.12 2.00
N LEU A 59 7.72 3.88 0.90
CA LEU A 59 8.37 3.55 -0.37
C LEU A 59 9.15 4.73 -0.94
N GLU A 60 8.65 5.94 -0.77
CA GLU A 60 9.34 7.14 -1.24
C GLU A 60 10.61 7.41 -0.46
N VAL A 61 10.59 7.14 0.83
CA VAL A 61 11.74 7.36 1.71
C VAL A 61 12.77 6.24 1.55
N ALA A 62 12.31 5.06 1.28
CA ALA A 62 13.18 3.93 1.06
C ALA A 62 13.79 3.95 -0.34
#